data_f80dfd7a080dcfbd780e8864874e624a
#
_entry.id   f80dfd7a080dcfbd780e8864874e624a
#
_cell.length_a   1.000
_cell.length_b   1.000
_cell.length_c   1.000
_cell.angle_alpha   90.00
_cell.angle_beta   90.00
_cell.angle_gamma   90.00
#
_symmetry.space_group_name_H-M   'P 1'
#
loop_
_entity.id
_entity.type
_entity.pdbx_description
1 polymer ?
#
loop_
_entity_poly.entity_id
_entity_poly.type
_entity_poly.pdbx_seq_one_letter_code
_entity_poly.pdbx_strand_id
1 'polypeptide(L)'
;MRFRTWGRAVLASLVLALGLAAVQLPLAGQLAGANPALPLVHVDNGSNSAAAQKAHYVVLVSLDGFRWDYPAKYGAQHLLALGKQGVWAPEGMLPSYPSLTFPNHFTLVTGLYPEHHGLVANRFYDESKKASYALNDPKAVTDGSWYSGVPLWSLAESQGMRSACLFWPGSEAKIAGYRPTWYARFDSKTEATDAVQKARIDNAVALLRLPETERPHFITIYYSEPDHEGHQFGPDAPQTKSAVHKMDAVVGKLKAALDATGLPINFVVVSDHGMTRVEGGWITLDQFADLSGFETDGDLLYGKTEADRERVYNQLKKASSQFIVFRRKNVPAELEYNRNPREGDPVVIATGPYAIRAHAPSSGKPDHPPIPGMHGFDPRNQPDMKASFFAAGPDIVRGGTVAPFENVNLYPWLAHLLGLNPPKTDGSLNVLSGTLKDGGAEPAP
;
A
#
# COMPACT_ATOMS: atom_id res chain seq x y z
N MET A 1 61.89 66.18 -7.98
CA MET A 1 62.57 66.28 -9.29
C MET A 1 62.08 65.21 -10.26
N ARG A 2 61.58 65.62 -11.39
CA ARG A 2 61.27 64.91 -12.67
C ARG A 2 60.11 63.90 -12.68
N PHE A 3 59.06 64.32 -13.30
CA PHE A 3 58.03 63.68 -14.05
C PHE A 3 58.46 62.56 -15.00
N ARG A 4 57.63 61.58 -15.19
CA ARG A 4 57.33 61.08 -16.55
C ARG A 4 55.98 60.31 -16.54
N THR A 5 55.02 60.86 -17.26
CA THR A 5 53.75 60.36 -17.76
C THR A 5 53.96 59.28 -18.85
N TRP A 6 53.12 58.26 -18.92
CA TRP A 6 52.74 57.48 -20.10
C TRP A 6 51.72 56.46 -19.57
N GLY A 7 50.57 56.23 -20.07
CA GLY A 7 49.91 56.40 -21.29
C GLY A 7 48.68 55.52 -21.16
N ARG A 8 47.47 56.06 -21.24
CA ARG A 8 46.22 55.32 -21.21
C ARG A 8 46.12 54.46 -22.46
N ALA A 9 46.06 53.11 -22.33
CA ALA A 9 45.54 52.24 -23.36
C ALA A 9 44.14 51.76 -22.90
N VAL A 10 43.11 52.20 -23.60
CA VAL A 10 41.73 51.75 -23.48
C VAL A 10 41.64 50.42 -24.23
N LEU A 11 41.56 49.33 -23.49
CA LEU A 11 41.14 48.02 -24.01
C LEU A 11 39.63 47.93 -23.88
N ALA A 12 38.93 48.08 -24.98
CA ALA A 12 37.52 47.75 -25.11
C ALA A 12 37.35 46.21 -25.04
N SER A 13 36.93 45.70 -23.91
CA SER A 13 36.56 44.30 -23.78
C SER A 13 35.15 44.11 -24.36
N LEU A 14 35.08 43.52 -25.56
CA LEU A 14 33.84 42.99 -26.12
C LEU A 14 33.41 41.81 -25.25
N VAL A 15 32.41 42.00 -24.38
CA VAL A 15 31.71 40.91 -23.69
C VAL A 15 30.73 40.31 -24.69
N LEU A 16 31.13 39.22 -25.34
CA LEU A 16 30.23 38.37 -26.08
C LEU A 16 29.29 37.68 -25.05
N ALA A 17 28.08 38.22 -24.89
CA ALA A 17 27.00 37.52 -24.18
C ALA A 17 26.54 36.35 -25.07
N LEU A 18 27.16 35.19 -24.90
CA LEU A 18 26.60 33.91 -25.33
C LEU A 18 25.35 33.66 -24.49
N GLY A 19 24.21 34.06 -25.00
CA GLY A 19 22.92 33.62 -24.49
C GLY A 19 22.84 32.10 -24.63
N LEU A 20 23.11 31.37 -23.56
CA LEU A 20 22.66 29.98 -23.40
C LEU A 20 21.14 30.03 -23.42
N ALA A 21 20.56 29.97 -24.62
CA ALA A 21 19.20 29.52 -24.78
C ALA A 21 19.19 28.08 -24.25
N ALA A 22 18.75 27.91 -23.01
CA ALA A 22 18.37 26.60 -22.52
C ALA A 22 17.27 26.11 -23.46
N VAL A 23 17.66 25.26 -24.42
CA VAL A 23 16.73 24.46 -25.18
C VAL A 23 16.03 23.59 -24.14
N GLN A 24 14.89 24.05 -23.63
CA GLN A 24 13.94 23.19 -22.95
C GLN A 24 13.49 22.21 -24.03
N LEU A 25 14.14 21.04 -24.05
CA LEU A 25 13.59 19.89 -24.71
C LEU A 25 12.16 19.75 -24.16
N PRO A 26 11.13 19.71 -25.01
CA PRO A 26 9.79 19.40 -24.51
C PRO A 26 9.93 18.09 -23.77
N LEU A 27 9.59 18.06 -22.46
CA LEU A 27 9.37 16.83 -21.72
C LEU A 27 8.24 16.10 -22.47
N ALA A 28 8.62 15.23 -23.41
CA ALA A 28 7.71 14.32 -24.05
C ALA A 28 7.12 13.47 -22.92
N GLY A 29 5.84 13.70 -22.56
CA GLY A 29 5.12 12.90 -21.57
C GLY A 29 4.49 13.67 -20.41
N GLN A 30 4.45 15.00 -20.40
CA GLN A 30 3.68 15.69 -19.38
C GLN A 30 2.19 15.63 -19.73
N LEU A 31 1.41 14.93 -18.89
CA LEU A 31 -0.05 14.81 -19.03
C LEU A 31 -0.68 16.22 -18.97
N ALA A 32 -1.41 16.60 -20.02
CA ALA A 32 -2.12 17.87 -20.04
C ALA A 32 -3.13 17.97 -18.89
N GLY A 33 -3.03 19.03 -18.08
CA GLY A 33 -3.88 19.23 -16.91
C GLY A 33 -3.44 18.48 -15.65
N ALA A 34 -2.31 17.74 -15.69
CA ALA A 34 -1.73 17.14 -14.49
C ALA A 34 -1.25 18.23 -13.52
N ASN A 35 -1.46 17.96 -12.23
CA ASN A 35 -1.00 18.86 -11.17
C ASN A 35 0.49 18.62 -10.89
N PRO A 36 1.35 19.64 -11.04
CA PRO A 36 2.79 19.50 -10.85
C PRO A 36 3.21 19.18 -9.41
N ALA A 37 2.34 19.38 -8.41
CA ALA A 37 2.63 19.00 -7.04
C ALA A 37 2.77 17.48 -6.86
N LEU A 38 2.28 16.67 -7.81
CA LEU A 38 2.48 15.23 -7.88
C LEU A 38 2.90 14.84 -9.30
N PRO A 39 4.21 14.87 -9.63
CA PRO A 39 4.69 14.48 -10.93
C PRO A 39 4.38 13.01 -11.25
N LEU A 40 3.87 12.75 -12.44
CA LEU A 40 3.62 11.40 -12.94
C LEU A 40 4.77 10.92 -13.83
N VAL A 41 5.14 9.67 -13.66
CA VAL A 41 6.05 8.96 -14.57
C VAL A 41 5.18 8.24 -15.60
N HIS A 42 5.51 8.38 -16.87
CA HIS A 42 4.88 7.66 -17.97
C HIS A 42 5.78 6.52 -18.45
N VAL A 43 5.17 5.35 -18.64
CA VAL A 43 5.79 4.17 -19.25
C VAL A 43 4.97 3.82 -20.49
N ASP A 44 5.64 3.74 -21.61
CA ASP A 44 4.98 3.34 -22.87
C ASP A 44 4.72 1.82 -22.85
N ASN A 45 3.48 1.46 -22.58
CA ASN A 45 2.97 0.10 -22.69
C ASN A 45 2.02 -0.08 -23.91
N GLY A 46 2.02 0.88 -24.83
CA GLY A 46 1.14 0.93 -26.00
C GLY A 46 -0.26 1.48 -25.67
N SER A 47 -1.22 1.24 -26.56
CA SER A 47 -2.58 1.72 -26.43
C SER A 47 -3.53 0.67 -25.83
N ASN A 48 -4.69 1.12 -25.33
CA ASN A 48 -5.78 0.24 -24.95
C ASN A 48 -6.25 -0.60 -26.14
N SER A 49 -6.43 -1.89 -25.92
CA SER A 49 -7.07 -2.78 -26.89
C SER A 49 -8.54 -2.38 -27.13
N ALA A 50 -9.11 -2.83 -28.24
CA ALA A 50 -10.54 -2.58 -28.53
C ALA A 50 -11.49 -3.15 -27.45
N ALA A 51 -11.09 -4.25 -26.79
CA ALA A 51 -11.85 -4.79 -25.67
C ALA A 51 -11.72 -3.89 -24.42
N ALA A 52 -10.49 -3.45 -24.09
CA ALA A 52 -10.26 -2.56 -22.96
C ALA A 52 -11.02 -1.24 -23.09
N GLN A 53 -11.08 -0.65 -24.29
CA GLN A 53 -11.81 0.61 -24.53
C GLN A 53 -13.33 0.51 -24.23
N LYS A 54 -13.91 -0.70 -24.23
CA LYS A 54 -15.32 -0.96 -23.92
C LYS A 54 -15.56 -1.28 -22.44
N ALA A 55 -14.52 -1.59 -21.69
CA ALA A 55 -14.64 -1.95 -20.28
C ALA A 55 -14.98 -0.72 -19.43
N HIS A 56 -15.69 -0.93 -18.33
CA HIS A 56 -15.88 0.11 -17.33
C HIS A 56 -14.56 0.40 -16.59
N TYR A 57 -14.57 1.46 -15.79
CA TYR A 57 -13.41 1.93 -15.06
C TYR A 57 -13.47 1.47 -13.61
N VAL A 58 -12.31 1.20 -13.01
CA VAL A 58 -12.18 0.97 -11.57
C VAL A 58 -11.20 1.99 -10.99
N VAL A 59 -11.66 2.74 -10.00
CA VAL A 59 -10.80 3.59 -9.16
C VAL A 59 -10.78 2.99 -7.76
N LEU A 60 -9.64 2.43 -7.37
CA LEU A 60 -9.38 1.81 -6.08
C LEU A 60 -8.62 2.79 -5.20
N VAL A 61 -9.22 3.17 -4.08
CA VAL A 61 -8.60 4.06 -3.08
C VAL A 61 -8.28 3.26 -1.83
N SER A 62 -7.07 3.39 -1.31
CA SER A 62 -6.70 2.91 0.01
C SER A 62 -6.50 4.07 0.98
N LEU A 63 -7.10 3.97 2.14
CA LEU A 63 -6.90 4.82 3.29
C LEU A 63 -6.15 3.99 4.34
N ASP A 64 -4.85 4.22 4.52
CA ASP A 64 -4.00 3.42 5.40
C ASP A 64 -4.50 3.45 6.84
N GLY A 65 -4.55 2.28 7.48
CA GLY A 65 -4.96 2.15 8.88
C GLY A 65 -6.41 2.56 9.18
N PHE A 66 -7.27 2.69 8.15
CA PHE A 66 -8.65 3.12 8.34
C PHE A 66 -9.51 1.97 8.87
N ARG A 67 -9.56 1.86 10.19
CA ARG A 67 -10.24 0.77 10.92
C ARG A 67 -11.73 0.68 10.55
N TRP A 68 -12.24 -0.53 10.44
CA TRP A 68 -13.58 -0.86 9.97
C TRP A 68 -14.72 -0.12 10.69
N ASP A 69 -14.57 0.18 11.98
CA ASP A 69 -15.59 0.84 12.79
C ASP A 69 -15.52 2.39 12.75
N TYR A 70 -14.42 2.99 12.27
CA TYR A 70 -14.24 4.43 12.21
C TYR A 70 -15.37 5.18 11.50
N PRO A 71 -15.94 4.66 10.39
CA PRO A 71 -17.04 5.35 9.71
C PRO A 71 -18.26 5.56 10.61
N ALA A 72 -18.66 4.54 11.34
CA ALA A 72 -19.79 4.63 12.26
C ALA A 72 -19.41 5.37 13.55
N LYS A 73 -18.24 5.05 14.12
CA LYS A 73 -17.73 5.61 15.38
C LYS A 73 -17.54 7.13 15.33
N TYR A 74 -17.00 7.61 14.21
CA TYR A 74 -16.66 9.04 14.05
C TYR A 74 -17.59 9.80 13.10
N GLY A 75 -18.55 9.10 12.48
CA GLY A 75 -19.55 9.73 11.60
C GLY A 75 -18.97 10.19 10.27
N ALA A 76 -18.22 9.33 9.57
CA ALA A 76 -17.66 9.58 8.25
C ALA A 76 -18.78 9.55 7.18
N GLN A 77 -19.40 10.70 6.94
CA GLN A 77 -20.67 10.81 6.21
C GLN A 77 -20.55 10.44 4.74
N HIS A 78 -19.42 10.77 4.07
CA HIS A 78 -19.22 10.45 2.65
C HIS A 78 -19.04 8.95 2.43
N LEU A 79 -18.27 8.27 3.31
CA LEU A 79 -18.10 6.83 3.28
C LEU A 79 -19.41 6.10 3.58
N LEU A 80 -20.16 6.53 4.60
CA LEU A 80 -21.46 5.97 4.92
C LEU A 80 -22.47 6.19 3.79
N ALA A 81 -22.44 7.33 3.10
CA ALA A 81 -23.26 7.58 1.92
C ALA A 81 -22.84 6.69 0.74
N LEU A 82 -21.53 6.47 0.54
CA LEU A 82 -21.00 5.55 -0.48
C LEU A 82 -21.52 4.13 -0.26
N GLY A 83 -21.48 3.61 0.97
CA GLY A 83 -22.03 2.30 1.34
C GLY A 83 -23.54 2.18 1.04
N LYS A 84 -24.33 3.23 1.31
CA LYS A 84 -25.76 3.26 0.96
C LYS A 84 -26.01 3.30 -0.55
N GLN A 85 -25.13 3.91 -1.31
CA GLN A 85 -25.22 3.96 -2.78
C GLN A 85 -24.81 2.65 -3.45
N GLY A 86 -23.99 1.86 -2.81
CA GLY A 86 -23.47 0.60 -3.28
C GLY A 86 -23.44 -0.47 -2.20
N VAL A 87 -22.27 -0.98 -1.87
CA VAL A 87 -22.06 -2.02 -0.84
C VAL A 87 -20.95 -1.61 0.13
N TRP A 88 -21.00 -2.16 1.35
CA TRP A 88 -19.96 -2.01 2.34
C TRP A 88 -19.93 -3.18 3.32
N ALA A 89 -18.80 -3.37 4.01
CA ALA A 89 -18.63 -4.36 5.05
C ALA A 89 -18.75 -3.70 6.44
N PRO A 90 -19.92 -3.71 7.08
CA PRO A 90 -20.13 -3.04 8.37
C PRO A 90 -19.33 -3.66 9.53
N GLU A 91 -18.92 -4.93 9.40
CA GLU A 91 -18.08 -5.64 10.37
C GLU A 91 -16.64 -5.80 9.90
N GLY A 92 -16.28 -5.14 8.79
CA GLY A 92 -14.93 -5.02 8.26
C GLY A 92 -14.51 -6.15 7.31
N MET A 93 -13.42 -5.87 6.60
CA MET A 93 -12.65 -6.82 5.81
C MET A 93 -11.50 -7.34 6.68
N LEU A 94 -11.20 -8.64 6.65
CA LEU A 94 -10.07 -9.21 7.37
C LEU A 94 -8.79 -9.02 6.54
N PRO A 95 -7.79 -8.29 7.08
CA PRO A 95 -6.46 -8.28 6.47
C PRO A 95 -5.78 -9.64 6.64
N SER A 96 -4.81 -9.92 5.76
CA SER A 96 -3.92 -11.07 5.93
C SER A 96 -2.96 -10.84 7.10
N TYR A 97 -2.53 -11.94 7.76
CA TYR A 97 -1.46 -11.87 8.75
C TYR A 97 -0.09 -11.80 8.06
N PRO A 98 0.84 -10.98 8.57
CA PRO A 98 0.62 -9.93 9.55
C PRO A 98 -0.14 -8.73 8.95
N SER A 99 -0.99 -8.09 9.76
CA SER A 99 -1.80 -6.94 9.34
C SER A 99 -0.95 -5.67 9.22
N LEU A 100 0.02 -5.70 8.29
CA LEU A 100 1.00 -4.66 8.00
C LEU A 100 0.75 -4.03 6.63
N THR A 101 1.19 -2.79 6.44
CA THR A 101 0.93 -1.95 5.27
C THR A 101 1.32 -2.60 3.94
N PHE A 102 2.62 -2.91 3.74
CA PHE A 102 3.09 -3.43 2.45
C PHE A 102 2.54 -4.82 2.13
N PRO A 103 2.57 -5.79 3.07
CA PRO A 103 1.92 -7.08 2.85
C PRO A 103 0.47 -6.95 2.39
N ASN A 104 -0.36 -6.16 3.11
CA ASN A 104 -1.78 -6.11 2.83
C ASN A 104 -2.14 -5.30 1.58
N HIS A 105 -1.44 -4.18 1.30
CA HIS A 105 -1.61 -3.49 0.03
C HIS A 105 -1.27 -4.39 -1.18
N PHE A 106 -0.25 -5.23 -1.04
CA PHE A 106 0.12 -6.13 -2.11
C PHE A 106 -0.83 -7.33 -2.22
N THR A 107 -1.36 -7.83 -1.10
CA THR A 107 -2.46 -8.80 -1.07
C THR A 107 -3.71 -8.28 -1.81
N LEU A 108 -4.16 -7.06 -1.54
CA LEU A 108 -5.33 -6.44 -2.18
C LEU A 108 -5.24 -6.43 -3.72
N VAL A 109 -4.04 -6.33 -4.27
CA VAL A 109 -3.81 -6.22 -5.72
C VAL A 109 -3.22 -7.47 -6.37
N THR A 110 -2.99 -8.55 -5.61
CA THR A 110 -2.52 -9.83 -6.14
C THR A 110 -3.44 -10.99 -5.81
N GLY A 111 -4.29 -10.85 -4.77
CA GLY A 111 -5.13 -11.94 -4.28
C GLY A 111 -4.34 -13.09 -3.65
N LEU A 112 -3.10 -12.83 -3.23
CA LEU A 112 -2.21 -13.80 -2.61
C LEU A 112 -1.95 -13.42 -1.15
N TYR A 113 -1.76 -14.41 -0.30
CA TYR A 113 -1.27 -14.20 1.06
C TYR A 113 0.20 -13.78 1.08
N PRO A 114 0.68 -13.11 2.16
CA PRO A 114 2.07 -12.69 2.30
C PRO A 114 3.10 -13.80 2.05
N GLU A 115 2.83 -15.02 2.51
CA GLU A 115 3.72 -16.17 2.27
C GLU A 115 3.86 -16.52 0.78
N HIS A 116 2.84 -16.24 -0.04
CA HIS A 116 2.83 -16.55 -1.47
C HIS A 116 3.37 -15.39 -2.32
N HIS A 117 3.04 -14.13 -2.00
CA HIS A 117 3.58 -13.00 -2.77
C HIS A 117 4.94 -12.50 -2.27
N GLY A 118 5.42 -12.98 -1.11
CA GLY A 118 6.79 -12.80 -0.62
C GLY A 118 7.06 -11.52 0.16
N LEU A 119 6.12 -10.58 0.26
CA LEU A 119 6.21 -9.45 1.17
C LEU A 119 5.62 -9.85 2.53
N VAL A 120 6.43 -10.51 3.34
CA VAL A 120 5.97 -11.10 4.61
C VAL A 120 5.89 -10.10 5.77
N ALA A 121 6.54 -8.94 5.63
CA ALA A 121 6.50 -7.83 6.57
C ALA A 121 6.88 -6.51 5.87
N ASN A 122 6.78 -5.37 6.57
CA ASN A 122 7.28 -4.08 6.09
C ASN A 122 8.82 -4.04 6.02
N ARG A 123 9.47 -4.91 6.79
CA ARG A 123 10.92 -5.17 6.78
C ARG A 123 11.16 -6.65 7.02
N PHE A 124 12.06 -7.26 6.28
CA PHE A 124 12.46 -8.67 6.45
C PHE A 124 13.80 -8.94 5.78
N TYR A 125 14.49 -9.96 6.27
CA TYR A 125 15.73 -10.46 5.67
C TYR A 125 15.41 -11.64 4.73
N ASP A 126 16.11 -11.70 3.60
CA ASP A 126 16.05 -12.84 2.66
C ASP A 126 17.43 -13.52 2.63
N GLU A 127 17.50 -14.73 3.15
CA GLU A 127 18.73 -15.50 3.22
C GLU A 127 19.31 -15.82 1.83
N SER A 128 18.46 -16.05 0.85
CA SER A 128 18.90 -16.36 -0.52
C SER A 128 19.53 -15.16 -1.22
N LYS A 129 19.06 -13.96 -0.92
CA LYS A 129 19.60 -12.68 -1.41
C LYS A 129 20.72 -12.13 -0.52
N LYS A 130 20.86 -12.63 0.71
CA LYS A 130 21.72 -12.05 1.77
C LYS A 130 21.50 -10.55 1.92
N ALA A 131 20.26 -10.14 1.89
CA ALA A 131 19.84 -8.74 1.91
C ALA A 131 18.49 -8.58 2.62
N SER A 132 18.25 -7.39 3.16
CA SER A 132 16.97 -7.02 3.74
C SER A 132 16.12 -6.19 2.77
N TYR A 133 14.83 -6.43 2.79
CA TYR A 133 13.81 -5.55 2.24
C TYR A 133 13.39 -4.56 3.33
N ALA A 134 13.13 -3.32 2.96
CA ALA A 134 12.50 -2.34 3.84
C ALA A 134 11.63 -1.38 3.01
N LEU A 135 10.43 -1.09 3.50
CA LEU A 135 9.46 -0.21 2.82
C LEU A 135 10.01 1.22 2.59
N ASN A 136 10.96 1.65 3.38
CA ASN A 136 11.61 2.96 3.27
C ASN A 136 12.97 2.94 2.52
N ASP A 137 13.34 1.79 1.93
CA ASP A 137 14.50 1.69 1.03
C ASP A 137 14.06 1.82 -0.43
N PRO A 138 14.34 2.95 -1.10
CA PRO A 138 13.96 3.14 -2.50
C PRO A 138 14.54 2.10 -3.47
N LYS A 139 15.68 1.47 -3.12
CA LYS A 139 16.27 0.41 -3.95
C LYS A 139 15.47 -0.89 -3.80
N ALA A 140 15.07 -1.24 -2.60
CA ALA A 140 14.28 -2.43 -2.36
C ALA A 140 12.88 -2.30 -2.98
N VAL A 141 12.16 -1.20 -2.73
CA VAL A 141 10.78 -1.04 -3.21
C VAL A 141 10.67 -0.93 -4.73
N THR A 142 11.73 -0.56 -5.44
CA THR A 142 11.75 -0.47 -6.91
C THR A 142 12.31 -1.71 -7.62
N ASP A 143 12.84 -2.68 -6.86
CA ASP A 143 13.34 -3.95 -7.39
C ASP A 143 12.25 -5.02 -7.44
N GLY A 144 11.76 -5.32 -8.64
CA GLY A 144 10.72 -6.32 -8.88
C GLY A 144 11.04 -7.73 -8.39
N SER A 145 12.32 -8.05 -8.12
CA SER A 145 12.73 -9.37 -7.65
C SER A 145 12.35 -9.70 -6.20
N TRP A 146 11.86 -8.72 -5.46
CA TRP A 146 11.29 -8.93 -4.12
C TRP A 146 9.84 -9.43 -4.13
N TYR A 147 9.13 -9.20 -5.23
CA TYR A 147 7.70 -9.39 -5.38
C TYR A 147 7.38 -10.63 -6.18
N SER A 148 6.42 -11.43 -5.72
CA SER A 148 5.86 -12.56 -6.45
C SER A 148 4.38 -12.32 -6.75
N GLY A 149 3.84 -13.06 -7.71
CA GLY A 149 2.46 -12.85 -8.18
C GLY A 149 2.35 -11.79 -9.27
N VAL A 150 1.11 -11.56 -9.71
CA VAL A 150 0.77 -10.63 -10.80
C VAL A 150 -0.15 -9.55 -10.24
N PRO A 151 0.38 -8.35 -9.91
CA PRO A 151 -0.48 -7.28 -9.41
C PRO A 151 -1.44 -6.80 -10.49
N LEU A 152 -2.60 -6.29 -10.07
CA LEU A 152 -3.72 -5.99 -10.97
C LEU A 152 -3.35 -4.98 -12.08
N TRP A 153 -2.46 -4.03 -11.81
CA TRP A 153 -1.94 -3.15 -12.87
C TRP A 153 -1.11 -3.93 -13.91
N SER A 154 -0.27 -4.88 -13.48
CA SER A 154 0.50 -5.70 -14.42
C SER A 154 -0.40 -6.65 -15.20
N LEU A 155 -1.45 -7.18 -14.60
CA LEU A 155 -2.46 -7.98 -15.28
C LEU A 155 -3.17 -7.14 -16.36
N ALA A 156 -3.64 -5.95 -16.00
CA ALA A 156 -4.29 -5.02 -16.92
C ALA A 156 -3.38 -4.70 -18.12
N GLU A 157 -2.14 -4.27 -17.86
CA GLU A 157 -1.17 -3.95 -18.91
C GLU A 157 -0.88 -5.13 -19.84
N SER A 158 -0.73 -6.33 -19.28
CA SER A 158 -0.47 -7.56 -20.06
C SER A 158 -1.64 -7.95 -20.97
N GLN A 159 -2.86 -7.55 -20.62
CA GLN A 159 -4.07 -7.81 -21.42
C GLN A 159 -4.50 -6.59 -22.26
N GLY A 160 -3.60 -5.64 -22.46
CA GLY A 160 -3.82 -4.50 -23.33
C GLY A 160 -4.74 -3.41 -22.74
N MET A 161 -4.84 -3.34 -21.42
CA MET A 161 -5.57 -2.29 -20.68
C MET A 161 -4.60 -1.40 -19.93
N ARG A 162 -4.68 -0.09 -20.14
CA ARG A 162 -3.80 0.89 -19.46
C ARG A 162 -4.21 1.07 -18.01
N SER A 163 -3.22 1.24 -17.14
CA SER A 163 -3.38 1.43 -15.71
C SER A 163 -2.61 2.64 -15.18
N ALA A 164 -3.02 3.14 -14.02
CA ALA A 164 -2.32 4.21 -13.30
C ALA A 164 -2.26 3.94 -11.81
N CYS A 165 -1.13 4.23 -11.16
CA CYS A 165 -0.96 4.08 -9.72
C CYS A 165 -0.44 5.38 -9.09
N LEU A 166 -1.29 6.01 -8.26
CA LEU A 166 -0.95 7.24 -7.54
C LEU A 166 -0.57 6.86 -6.09
N PHE A 167 0.71 6.49 -5.89
CA PHE A 167 1.27 5.96 -4.65
C PHE A 167 0.62 4.64 -4.22
N TRP A 168 0.92 3.56 -4.89
CA TRP A 168 0.52 2.24 -4.37
C TRP A 168 1.76 1.40 -4.05
N PRO A 169 1.86 0.76 -2.87
CA PRO A 169 2.99 -0.11 -2.53
C PRO A 169 3.30 -1.14 -3.64
N GLY A 170 4.55 -1.14 -4.12
CA GLY A 170 5.01 -2.02 -5.20
C GLY A 170 4.82 -1.48 -6.62
N SER A 171 4.04 -0.40 -6.85
CA SER A 171 3.76 0.10 -8.19
C SER A 171 4.96 0.73 -8.91
N GLU A 172 6.01 1.10 -8.17
CA GLU A 172 7.25 1.64 -8.74
C GLU A 172 8.18 0.56 -9.29
N ALA A 173 7.95 -0.71 -8.95
CA ALA A 173 8.72 -1.85 -9.42
C ALA A 173 8.16 -2.42 -10.74
N LYS A 174 9.03 -3.00 -11.57
CA LYS A 174 8.61 -3.80 -12.72
C LYS A 174 8.29 -5.21 -12.23
N ILE A 175 7.01 -5.53 -12.08
CA ILE A 175 6.53 -6.81 -11.56
C ILE A 175 5.78 -7.55 -12.66
N ALA A 176 6.01 -8.85 -12.80
CA ALA A 176 5.40 -9.67 -13.84
C ALA A 176 5.53 -9.07 -15.26
N GLY A 177 6.65 -8.42 -15.53
CA GLY A 177 6.96 -7.83 -16.84
C GLY A 177 6.50 -6.39 -17.05
N TYR A 178 5.66 -5.82 -16.18
CA TYR A 178 5.06 -4.50 -16.40
C TYR A 178 5.21 -3.57 -15.18
N ARG A 179 5.20 -2.27 -15.46
CA ARG A 179 4.82 -1.18 -14.55
C ARG A 179 3.50 -0.60 -15.01
N PRO A 180 2.76 0.11 -14.16
CA PRO A 180 1.62 0.90 -14.63
C PRO A 180 2.06 1.87 -15.73
N THR A 181 1.20 2.13 -16.72
CA THR A 181 1.45 3.15 -17.77
C THR A 181 1.71 4.52 -17.15
N TRP A 182 1.00 4.85 -16.06
CA TRP A 182 1.24 6.06 -15.28
C TRP A 182 1.44 5.71 -13.82
N TYR A 183 2.46 6.28 -13.18
CA TYR A 183 2.60 6.16 -11.73
C TYR A 183 3.24 7.37 -11.09
N ALA A 184 2.90 7.63 -9.83
CA ALA A 184 3.59 8.59 -8.98
C ALA A 184 4.57 7.86 -8.05
N ARG A 185 5.73 8.47 -7.80
CA ARG A 185 6.67 7.97 -6.80
C ARG A 185 6.28 8.45 -5.41
N PHE A 186 6.43 7.57 -4.43
CA PHE A 186 6.19 7.91 -3.04
C PHE A 186 7.28 8.83 -2.51
N ASP A 187 6.87 9.91 -1.84
CA ASP A 187 7.76 10.80 -1.08
C ASP A 187 7.15 11.08 0.29
N SER A 188 7.71 10.46 1.33
CA SER A 188 7.23 10.58 2.70
C SER A 188 7.26 12.01 3.27
N LYS A 189 8.03 12.92 2.64
CA LYS A 189 8.12 14.32 3.09
C LYS A 189 6.95 15.17 2.61
N THR A 190 6.36 14.83 1.49
CA THR A 190 5.36 15.66 0.81
C THR A 190 4.00 15.00 0.68
N GLU A 191 3.92 13.67 0.78
CA GLU A 191 2.73 12.87 0.45
C GLU A 191 1.47 13.27 1.24
N ALA A 192 1.60 13.65 2.51
CA ALA A 192 0.49 14.06 3.37
C ALA A 192 0.10 15.55 3.23
N THR A 193 0.84 16.34 2.41
CA THR A 193 0.52 17.77 2.21
C THR A 193 -0.81 17.95 1.46
N ASP A 194 -1.55 19.00 1.79
CA ASP A 194 -2.81 19.32 1.11
C ASP A 194 -2.63 19.51 -0.41
N ALA A 195 -1.47 20.03 -0.84
CA ALA A 195 -1.13 20.18 -2.24
C ALA A 195 -1.06 18.83 -2.96
N VAL A 196 -0.36 17.84 -2.39
CA VAL A 196 -0.23 16.49 -2.96
C VAL A 196 -1.54 15.72 -2.85
N GLN A 197 -2.29 15.86 -1.75
CA GLN A 197 -3.62 15.26 -1.64
C GLN A 197 -4.58 15.76 -2.72
N LYS A 198 -4.58 17.09 -2.97
CA LYS A 198 -5.34 17.66 -4.08
C LYS A 198 -4.82 17.17 -5.44
N ALA A 199 -3.51 17.07 -5.61
CA ALA A 199 -2.90 16.63 -6.86
C ALA A 199 -3.26 15.18 -7.23
N ARG A 200 -3.50 14.29 -6.26
CA ARG A 200 -4.03 12.94 -6.54
C ARG A 200 -5.38 13.00 -7.24
N ILE A 201 -6.28 13.86 -6.76
CA ILE A 201 -7.61 14.05 -7.38
C ILE A 201 -7.47 14.67 -8.79
N ASP A 202 -6.69 15.75 -8.91
CA ASP A 202 -6.49 16.45 -10.19
C ASP A 202 -5.89 15.52 -11.24
N ASN A 203 -4.88 14.73 -10.86
CA ASN A 203 -4.21 13.77 -11.75
C ASN A 203 -5.13 12.61 -12.14
N ALA A 204 -5.90 12.07 -11.21
CA ALA A 204 -6.89 11.03 -11.54
C ALA A 204 -7.89 11.54 -12.59
N VAL A 205 -8.40 12.77 -12.43
CA VAL A 205 -9.31 13.39 -13.39
C VAL A 205 -8.61 13.68 -14.73
N ALA A 206 -7.36 14.17 -14.71
CA ALA A 206 -6.60 14.42 -15.94
C ALA A 206 -6.35 13.13 -16.73
N LEU A 207 -6.01 12.03 -16.05
CA LEU A 207 -5.86 10.69 -16.63
C LEU A 207 -7.18 10.19 -17.26
N LEU A 208 -8.30 10.38 -16.57
CA LEU A 208 -9.62 9.99 -17.08
C LEU A 208 -10.14 10.86 -18.24
N ARG A 209 -9.51 12.00 -18.53
CA ARG A 209 -9.79 12.85 -19.69
C ARG A 209 -8.96 12.53 -20.93
N LEU A 210 -8.00 11.61 -20.84
CA LEU A 210 -7.25 11.13 -21.98
C LEU A 210 -8.18 10.50 -23.04
N PRO A 211 -7.75 10.41 -24.31
CA PRO A 211 -8.44 9.62 -25.32
C PRO A 211 -8.62 8.17 -24.86
N GLU A 212 -9.69 7.50 -25.31
CA GLU A 212 -9.99 6.10 -24.94
C GLU A 212 -8.81 5.15 -25.20
N THR A 213 -8.02 5.42 -26.22
CA THR A 213 -6.82 4.63 -26.54
C THR A 213 -5.70 4.74 -25.50
N GLU A 214 -5.70 5.78 -24.66
CA GLU A 214 -4.63 6.07 -23.69
C GLU A 214 -5.13 6.11 -22.24
N ARG A 215 -6.45 6.25 -22.06
CA ARG A 215 -7.10 6.42 -20.76
C ARG A 215 -6.93 5.17 -19.91
N PRO A 216 -6.38 5.28 -18.68
CA PRO A 216 -6.32 4.12 -17.80
C PRO A 216 -7.71 3.70 -17.32
N HIS A 217 -8.02 2.41 -17.43
CA HIS A 217 -9.26 1.81 -16.93
C HIS A 217 -9.13 1.36 -15.47
N PHE A 218 -7.91 1.15 -14.99
CA PHE A 218 -7.62 0.84 -13.60
C PHE A 218 -6.75 1.94 -13.00
N ILE A 219 -7.24 2.61 -11.95
CA ILE A 219 -6.50 3.64 -11.22
C ILE A 219 -6.46 3.27 -9.75
N THR A 220 -5.26 3.24 -9.14
CA THR A 220 -5.10 3.13 -7.69
C THR A 220 -4.69 4.46 -7.09
N ILE A 221 -5.19 4.77 -5.89
CA ILE A 221 -4.82 5.97 -5.13
C ILE A 221 -4.62 5.56 -3.67
N TYR A 222 -3.46 5.90 -3.10
CA TYR A 222 -3.14 5.63 -1.71
C TYR A 222 -3.07 6.93 -0.89
N TYR A 223 -3.57 6.88 0.33
CA TYR A 223 -3.44 7.92 1.34
C TYR A 223 -2.93 7.29 2.64
N SER A 224 -1.91 7.90 3.26
CA SER A 224 -1.26 7.40 4.49
C SER A 224 -2.05 7.67 5.77
N GLU A 225 -3.13 8.44 5.70
CA GLU A 225 -3.99 8.72 6.84
C GLU A 225 -5.24 7.83 6.85
N PRO A 226 -5.73 7.47 8.06
CA PRO A 226 -5.39 7.96 9.41
C PRO A 226 -4.28 7.16 10.13
N ASP A 227 -3.51 6.30 9.45
CA ASP A 227 -2.48 5.45 10.06
C ASP A 227 -1.43 6.26 10.84
N HIS A 228 -0.89 7.31 10.21
CA HIS A 228 0.13 8.16 10.83
C HIS A 228 -0.35 8.76 12.17
N GLU A 229 -1.54 9.35 12.20
CA GLU A 229 -2.11 9.92 13.43
C GLU A 229 -2.47 8.82 14.43
N GLY A 230 -2.92 7.66 13.95
CA GLY A 230 -3.18 6.47 14.76
C GLY A 230 -1.94 5.99 15.50
N HIS A 231 -0.81 5.91 14.82
CA HIS A 231 0.49 5.59 15.41
C HIS A 231 0.91 6.61 16.46
N GLN A 232 0.81 7.89 16.13
CA GLN A 232 1.36 8.97 16.96
C GLN A 232 0.54 9.22 18.23
N PHE A 233 -0.78 9.10 18.15
CA PHE A 233 -1.70 9.49 19.25
C PHE A 233 -2.57 8.34 19.76
N GLY A 234 -2.63 7.24 19.04
CA GLY A 234 -3.51 6.10 19.32
C GLY A 234 -4.85 6.19 18.59
N PRO A 235 -5.53 5.01 18.43
CA PRO A 235 -6.73 4.88 17.60
C PRO A 235 -7.93 5.72 18.05
N ASP A 236 -7.99 6.09 19.33
CA ASP A 236 -9.13 6.79 19.95
C ASP A 236 -8.88 8.27 20.19
N ALA A 237 -7.73 8.79 19.78
CA ALA A 237 -7.35 10.17 20.00
C ALA A 237 -8.15 11.17 19.15
N PRO A 238 -8.35 12.41 19.63
CA PRO A 238 -8.99 13.48 18.84
C PRO A 238 -8.29 13.74 17.49
N GLN A 239 -6.97 13.57 17.44
CA GLN A 239 -6.15 13.75 16.24
C GLN A 239 -6.51 12.67 15.19
N THR A 240 -6.57 11.40 15.61
CA THR A 240 -6.99 10.28 14.75
C THR A 240 -8.41 10.48 14.23
N LYS A 241 -9.34 10.91 15.10
CA LYS A 241 -10.69 11.30 14.68
C LYS A 241 -10.68 12.41 13.62
N SER A 242 -9.83 13.43 13.81
CA SER A 242 -9.69 14.53 12.84
C SER A 242 -9.16 14.03 11.50
N ALA A 243 -8.17 13.12 11.49
CA ALA A 243 -7.65 12.49 10.28
C ALA A 243 -8.72 11.66 9.56
N VAL A 244 -9.55 10.91 10.30
CA VAL A 244 -10.70 10.19 9.72
C VAL A 244 -11.66 11.14 9.01
N HIS A 245 -12.02 12.26 9.63
CA HIS A 245 -12.90 13.26 8.99
C HIS A 245 -12.23 13.91 7.76
N LYS A 246 -10.92 14.16 7.82
CA LYS A 246 -10.15 14.69 6.67
C LYS A 246 -10.20 13.71 5.50
N MET A 247 -9.97 12.43 5.75
CA MET A 247 -10.03 11.40 4.70
C MET A 247 -11.44 11.20 4.17
N ASP A 248 -12.46 11.22 5.00
CA ASP A 248 -13.86 11.18 4.55
C ASP A 248 -14.18 12.35 3.60
N ALA A 249 -13.75 13.57 3.93
CA ALA A 249 -13.91 14.73 3.07
C ALA A 249 -13.13 14.60 1.74
N VAL A 250 -11.94 13.99 1.75
CA VAL A 250 -11.15 13.69 0.54
C VAL A 250 -11.89 12.69 -0.34
N VAL A 251 -12.44 11.62 0.23
CA VAL A 251 -13.26 10.63 -0.50
C VAL A 251 -14.48 11.31 -1.14
N GLY A 252 -15.17 12.18 -0.41
CA GLY A 252 -16.30 12.94 -0.96
C GLY A 252 -15.93 13.83 -2.15
N LYS A 253 -14.79 14.55 -2.05
CA LYS A 253 -14.27 15.40 -3.13
C LYS A 253 -13.86 14.57 -4.35
N LEU A 254 -13.15 13.46 -4.13
CA LEU A 254 -12.73 12.56 -5.19
C LEU A 254 -13.95 11.96 -5.90
N LYS A 255 -14.91 11.42 -5.15
CA LYS A 255 -16.17 10.88 -5.74
C LYS A 255 -16.87 11.90 -6.61
N ALA A 256 -17.05 13.12 -6.12
CA ALA A 256 -17.71 14.18 -6.90
C ALA A 256 -16.91 14.54 -8.18
N ALA A 257 -15.58 14.56 -8.12
CA ALA A 257 -14.73 14.83 -9.27
C ALA A 257 -14.79 13.69 -10.31
N LEU A 258 -14.84 12.42 -9.85
CA LEU A 258 -15.01 11.26 -10.71
C LEU A 258 -16.39 11.26 -11.40
N ASP A 259 -17.46 11.54 -10.66
CA ASP A 259 -18.83 11.62 -11.21
C ASP A 259 -18.95 12.72 -12.28
N ALA A 260 -18.27 13.84 -12.09
CA ALA A 260 -18.24 14.94 -13.07
C ALA A 260 -17.54 14.58 -14.40
N THR A 261 -16.83 13.44 -14.48
CA THR A 261 -16.29 12.95 -15.76
C THR A 261 -17.36 12.35 -16.67
N GLY A 262 -18.50 11.92 -16.12
CA GLY A 262 -19.56 11.20 -16.83
C GLY A 262 -19.22 9.77 -17.23
N LEU A 263 -18.05 9.25 -16.81
CA LEU A 263 -17.59 7.90 -17.14
C LEU A 263 -18.25 6.84 -16.21
N PRO A 264 -18.41 5.59 -16.68
CA PRO A 264 -18.96 4.50 -15.89
C PRO A 264 -17.89 3.94 -14.93
N ILE A 265 -17.71 4.58 -13.77
CA ILE A 265 -16.65 4.28 -12.82
C ILE A 265 -17.19 3.46 -11.64
N ASN A 266 -16.61 2.30 -11.39
CA ASN A 266 -16.72 1.58 -10.14
C ASN A 266 -15.71 2.17 -9.16
N PHE A 267 -16.22 2.84 -8.13
CA PHE A 267 -15.43 3.51 -7.11
C PHE A 267 -15.34 2.64 -5.86
N VAL A 268 -14.14 2.23 -5.50
CA VAL A 268 -13.85 1.29 -4.41
C VAL A 268 -12.94 1.96 -3.40
N VAL A 269 -13.32 1.96 -2.13
CA VAL A 269 -12.54 2.50 -1.02
C VAL A 269 -12.28 1.38 -0.01
N VAL A 270 -11.01 1.14 0.28
CA VAL A 270 -10.56 0.12 1.22
C VAL A 270 -9.57 0.71 2.23
N SER A 271 -9.23 -0.05 3.24
CA SER A 271 -7.95 0.06 3.94
C SER A 271 -7.22 -1.28 3.89
N ASP A 272 -5.99 -1.26 4.27
CA ASP A 272 -5.12 -2.44 4.33
C ASP A 272 -5.22 -3.15 5.68
N HIS A 273 -5.41 -2.41 6.76
CA HIS A 273 -5.61 -2.87 8.15
C HIS A 273 -6.33 -1.81 8.98
N GLY A 274 -6.53 -2.11 10.25
CA GLY A 274 -6.98 -1.17 11.26
C GLY A 274 -5.84 -0.69 12.16
N MET A 275 -6.18 -0.26 13.38
CA MET A 275 -5.26 0.28 14.36
C MET A 275 -5.74 -0.05 15.77
N THR A 276 -4.85 -0.50 16.65
CA THR A 276 -5.19 -0.76 18.05
C THR A 276 -4.23 -0.03 19.00
N ARG A 277 -4.67 0.18 20.23
CA ARG A 277 -3.82 0.75 21.29
C ARG A 277 -2.83 -0.30 21.77
N VAL A 278 -1.56 0.06 21.85
CA VAL A 278 -0.53 -0.82 22.41
C VAL A 278 -0.67 -0.88 23.93
N GLU A 279 -0.54 -2.08 24.47
CA GLU A 279 -0.51 -2.32 25.90
C GLU A 279 0.92 -2.52 26.41
N GLY A 280 1.25 -1.91 27.54
CA GLY A 280 2.54 -2.05 28.21
C GLY A 280 3.73 -1.44 27.50
N GLY A 281 4.92 -1.94 27.80
CA GLY A 281 6.20 -1.58 27.19
C GLY A 281 6.63 -2.55 26.10
N TRP A 282 7.87 -2.40 25.62
CA TRP A 282 8.46 -3.34 24.68
C TRP A 282 8.69 -4.71 25.31
N ILE A 283 8.25 -5.74 24.62
CA ILE A 283 8.72 -7.10 24.83
C ILE A 283 10.00 -7.27 24.00
N THR A 284 11.14 -7.39 24.65
CA THR A 284 12.43 -7.49 23.99
C THR A 284 12.94 -8.92 24.09
N LEU A 285 13.02 -9.63 22.97
CA LEU A 285 13.20 -11.08 22.92
C LEU A 285 14.57 -11.56 23.44
N ASP A 286 15.62 -10.74 23.26
CA ASP A 286 16.97 -11.07 23.78
C ASP A 286 17.05 -11.07 25.31
N GLN A 287 16.04 -10.58 26.02
CA GLN A 287 15.92 -10.74 27.47
C GLN A 287 15.47 -12.15 27.88
N PHE A 288 14.89 -12.91 26.96
CA PHE A 288 14.33 -14.25 27.21
C PHE A 288 15.11 -15.37 26.51
N ALA A 289 15.88 -15.03 25.47
CA ALA A 289 16.63 -16.01 24.68
C ALA A 289 17.96 -15.45 24.22
N ASP A 290 18.96 -16.32 24.11
CA ASP A 290 20.24 -15.99 23.49
C ASP A 290 20.09 -15.98 21.96
N LEU A 291 20.04 -14.79 21.35
CA LEU A 291 19.91 -14.61 19.90
C LEU A 291 21.25 -14.65 19.16
N SER A 292 22.35 -15.08 19.80
CA SER A 292 23.59 -15.35 19.09
C SER A 292 23.38 -16.40 17.99
N GLY A 293 23.93 -16.14 16.80
CA GLY A 293 23.70 -16.98 15.62
C GLY A 293 22.43 -16.66 14.83
N PHE A 294 21.71 -15.59 15.21
CA PHE A 294 20.55 -15.11 14.46
C PHE A 294 20.86 -13.84 13.69
N GLU A 295 20.28 -13.72 12.51
CA GLU A 295 19.98 -12.44 11.87
C GLU A 295 18.59 -12.01 12.32
N THR A 296 18.35 -10.72 12.52
CA THR A 296 17.07 -10.21 13.00
C THR A 296 16.62 -8.98 12.21
N ASP A 297 15.32 -8.84 12.00
CA ASP A 297 14.73 -7.62 11.43
C ASP A 297 13.39 -7.34 12.14
N GLY A 298 13.35 -6.30 12.97
CA GLY A 298 12.21 -6.04 13.85
C GLY A 298 12.03 -7.12 14.92
N ASP A 299 10.97 -7.88 14.82
CA ASP A 299 10.63 -9.06 15.64
C ASP A 299 10.89 -10.38 14.90
N LEU A 300 11.28 -10.34 13.63
CA LEU A 300 11.58 -11.52 12.83
C LEU A 300 12.96 -12.10 13.18
N LEU A 301 13.03 -13.41 13.35
CA LEU A 301 14.21 -14.15 13.80
C LEU A 301 14.66 -15.16 12.74
N TYR A 302 15.90 -15.06 12.27
CA TYR A 302 16.47 -15.94 11.23
C TYR A 302 17.64 -16.72 11.79
N GLY A 303 17.36 -17.91 12.32
CA GLY A 303 18.39 -18.79 12.86
C GLY A 303 19.25 -19.43 11.78
N LYS A 304 20.57 -19.30 11.88
CA LYS A 304 21.53 -19.82 10.88
C LYS A 304 21.55 -21.34 10.80
N THR A 305 21.41 -22.01 11.95
CA THR A 305 21.40 -23.47 12.04
C THR A 305 20.11 -24.00 12.62
N GLU A 306 19.80 -25.26 12.35
CA GLU A 306 18.63 -25.92 12.97
C GLU A 306 18.79 -25.98 14.51
N ALA A 307 20.01 -26.18 15.00
CA ALA A 307 20.29 -26.19 16.43
C ALA A 307 20.03 -24.83 17.09
N ASP A 308 20.37 -23.72 16.41
CA ASP A 308 20.07 -22.38 16.91
C ASP A 308 18.56 -22.14 16.94
N ARG A 309 17.84 -22.48 15.87
CA ARG A 309 16.37 -22.36 15.81
C ARG A 309 15.70 -23.12 16.93
N GLU A 310 16.10 -24.37 17.18
CA GLU A 310 15.56 -25.19 18.25
C GLU A 310 15.90 -24.63 19.62
N ARG A 311 17.14 -24.16 19.82
CA ARG A 311 17.58 -23.54 21.08
C ARG A 311 16.72 -22.31 21.44
N VAL A 312 16.59 -21.36 20.52
CA VAL A 312 15.82 -20.11 20.74
C VAL A 312 14.33 -20.41 20.88
N TYR A 313 13.77 -21.32 20.07
CA TYR A 313 12.39 -21.78 20.22
C TYR A 313 12.12 -22.30 21.64
N ASN A 314 13.00 -23.17 22.16
CA ASN A 314 12.84 -23.76 23.50
C ASN A 314 13.01 -22.74 24.63
N GLN A 315 13.85 -21.72 24.45
CA GLN A 315 14.03 -20.62 25.42
C GLN A 315 12.77 -19.71 25.44
N LEU A 316 12.23 -19.33 24.28
CA LEU A 316 11.09 -18.43 24.17
C LEU A 316 9.76 -19.11 24.51
N LYS A 317 9.59 -20.39 24.25
CA LYS A 317 8.32 -21.14 24.30
C LYS A 317 7.50 -20.98 25.59
N LYS A 318 8.17 -20.71 26.71
CA LYS A 318 7.51 -20.53 28.03
C LYS A 318 7.95 -19.23 28.72
N ALA A 319 8.53 -18.33 27.99
CA ALA A 319 9.14 -17.14 28.57
C ALA A 319 8.11 -16.09 29.00
N SER A 320 6.98 -15.99 28.29
CA SER A 320 5.94 -15.01 28.54
C SER A 320 4.57 -15.54 28.11
N SER A 321 3.51 -15.02 28.71
CA SER A 321 2.12 -15.21 28.25
C SER A 321 1.69 -14.17 27.21
N GLN A 322 2.51 -13.16 26.96
CA GLN A 322 2.21 -12.05 26.03
C GLN A 322 2.52 -12.39 24.57
N PHE A 323 3.18 -13.53 24.33
CA PHE A 323 3.42 -14.07 22.99
C PHE A 323 3.38 -15.60 22.97
N ILE A 324 3.14 -16.14 21.79
CA ILE A 324 3.28 -17.56 21.47
C ILE A 324 4.41 -17.71 20.46
N VAL A 325 5.17 -18.80 20.59
CA VAL A 325 6.30 -19.08 19.69
C VAL A 325 6.06 -20.39 18.97
N PHE A 326 6.27 -20.37 17.66
CA PHE A 326 6.17 -21.53 16.79
C PHE A 326 7.49 -21.74 16.03
N ARG A 327 7.83 -23.00 15.75
CA ARG A 327 8.67 -23.28 14.60
C ARG A 327 7.85 -22.90 13.36
N ARG A 328 8.42 -22.23 12.37
CA ARG A 328 7.68 -21.71 11.22
C ARG A 328 6.68 -22.71 10.64
N LYS A 329 7.12 -23.95 10.36
CA LYS A 329 6.26 -25.03 9.83
C LYS A 329 5.06 -25.39 10.68
N ASN A 330 5.03 -24.97 11.95
CA ASN A 330 3.98 -25.26 12.93
C ASN A 330 3.14 -24.03 13.28
N VAL A 331 3.34 -22.89 12.59
CA VAL A 331 2.42 -21.76 12.67
C VAL A 331 1.05 -22.24 12.21
N PRO A 332 -0.04 -21.89 12.91
CA PRO A 332 -1.40 -22.29 12.55
C PRO A 332 -1.71 -22.01 11.08
N ALA A 333 -2.26 -22.99 10.37
CA ALA A 333 -2.49 -22.92 8.94
C ALA A 333 -3.44 -21.78 8.54
N GLU A 334 -4.38 -21.43 9.43
CA GLU A 334 -5.33 -20.33 9.23
C GLU A 334 -4.69 -18.94 9.17
N LEU A 335 -3.40 -18.81 9.55
CA LEU A 335 -2.65 -17.56 9.43
C LEU A 335 -2.00 -17.41 8.05
N GLU A 336 -1.92 -18.49 7.25
CA GLU A 336 -1.25 -18.51 5.95
C GLU A 336 0.15 -17.84 6.02
N TYR A 337 0.95 -18.29 7.04
CA TYR A 337 2.24 -17.70 7.39
C TYR A 337 3.20 -18.76 7.93
N ASN A 338 3.43 -19.81 7.14
CA ASN A 338 4.21 -20.97 7.59
C ASN A 338 5.14 -21.59 6.53
N ARG A 339 5.20 -21.02 5.31
CA ARG A 339 5.92 -21.60 4.17
C ARG A 339 7.08 -20.76 3.68
N ASN A 340 7.02 -19.44 3.80
CA ASN A 340 8.03 -18.56 3.22
C ASN A 340 9.24 -18.40 4.16
N PRO A 341 10.49 -18.66 3.70
CA PRO A 341 11.68 -18.48 4.53
C PRO A 341 11.86 -17.07 5.09
N ARG A 342 11.31 -16.05 4.42
CA ARG A 342 11.36 -14.64 4.85
C ARG A 342 10.58 -14.38 6.14
N GLU A 343 9.69 -15.27 6.56
CA GLU A 343 8.94 -15.20 7.82
C GLU A 343 9.80 -15.45 9.06
N GLY A 344 11.03 -15.92 8.87
CA GLY A 344 11.92 -16.32 9.96
C GLY A 344 11.58 -17.69 10.55
N ASP A 345 12.39 -18.16 11.50
CA ASP A 345 12.18 -19.37 12.31
C ASP A 345 13.08 -19.31 13.54
N PRO A 346 12.52 -19.29 14.77
CA PRO A 346 11.12 -19.38 15.14
C PRO A 346 10.30 -18.11 14.84
N VAL A 347 8.99 -18.26 14.70
CA VAL A 347 8.01 -17.17 14.54
C VAL A 347 7.42 -16.85 15.91
N VAL A 348 7.41 -15.57 16.26
CA VAL A 348 6.84 -15.05 17.51
C VAL A 348 5.56 -14.28 17.18
N ILE A 349 4.45 -14.64 17.82
CA ILE A 349 3.14 -14.02 17.59
C ILE A 349 2.63 -13.45 18.92
N ALA A 350 2.34 -12.16 18.95
CA ALA A 350 1.74 -11.53 20.12
C ALA A 350 0.34 -12.08 20.40
N THR A 351 0.02 -12.32 21.69
CA THR A 351 -1.31 -12.81 22.13
C THR A 351 -2.32 -11.66 22.31
N GLY A 352 -1.87 -10.44 22.22
CA GLY A 352 -2.64 -9.21 22.34
C GLY A 352 -1.87 -8.06 21.70
N PRO A 353 -2.28 -6.79 21.89
CA PRO A 353 -1.64 -5.64 21.28
C PRO A 353 -0.31 -5.26 21.98
N TYR A 354 0.60 -6.20 22.04
CA TYR A 354 1.92 -6.06 22.65
C TYR A 354 2.98 -5.80 21.59
N ALA A 355 3.78 -4.74 21.81
CA ALA A 355 4.91 -4.39 20.93
C ALA A 355 6.10 -5.33 21.19
N ILE A 356 6.53 -6.07 20.16
CA ILE A 356 7.65 -7.01 20.24
C ILE A 356 8.81 -6.49 19.39
N ARG A 357 10.03 -6.71 19.86
CA ARG A 357 11.28 -6.48 19.13
C ARG A 357 12.31 -7.54 19.49
N ALA A 358 13.23 -7.84 18.59
CA ALA A 358 14.32 -8.77 18.86
C ALA A 358 15.29 -8.20 19.89
N HIS A 359 15.74 -6.96 19.71
CA HIS A 359 16.75 -6.31 20.54
C HIS A 359 16.31 -4.94 21.05
N ALA A 360 16.80 -4.58 22.23
CA ALA A 360 16.78 -3.19 22.68
C ALA A 360 17.64 -2.29 21.77
N PRO A 361 17.41 -0.97 21.73
CA PRO A 361 18.29 -0.06 21.02
C PRO A 361 19.75 -0.20 21.48
N SER A 362 20.67 -0.03 20.54
CA SER A 362 22.11 -0.09 20.84
C SER A 362 22.50 0.90 21.95
N SER A 363 23.52 0.56 22.75
CA SER A 363 24.05 1.42 23.80
C SER A 363 24.26 2.86 23.32
N GLY A 364 23.76 3.84 24.08
CA GLY A 364 23.82 5.27 23.76
C GLY A 364 22.64 5.82 22.94
N LYS A 365 21.73 4.99 22.46
CA LYS A 365 20.47 5.43 21.88
C LYS A 365 19.35 5.41 22.95
N PRO A 366 18.49 6.44 23.02
CA PRO A 366 17.37 6.43 23.96
C PRO A 366 16.42 5.28 23.65
N ASP A 367 15.97 4.60 24.69
CA ASP A 367 14.90 3.62 24.59
C ASP A 367 13.57 4.33 24.81
N HIS A 368 12.80 4.51 23.76
CA HIS A 368 11.49 5.11 23.81
C HIS A 368 10.43 4.04 24.05
N PRO A 369 9.33 4.34 24.76
CA PRO A 369 8.18 3.44 24.83
C PRO A 369 7.64 3.15 23.41
N PRO A 370 6.89 2.05 23.22
CA PRO A 370 6.16 1.83 21.98
C PRO A 370 5.26 3.02 21.67
N ILE A 371 5.02 3.26 20.38
CA ILE A 371 4.06 4.27 19.94
C ILE A 371 2.65 3.87 20.41
N PRO A 372 1.75 4.86 20.68
CA PRO A 372 0.44 4.61 21.29
C PRO A 372 -0.48 3.70 20.47
N GLY A 373 -0.36 3.71 19.15
CA GLY A 373 -1.14 2.85 18.26
C GLY A 373 -0.24 2.01 17.38
N MET A 374 -0.60 0.75 17.19
CA MET A 374 0.10 -0.19 16.31
C MET A 374 -0.90 -1.11 15.58
N HIS A 375 -0.38 -1.77 14.58
CA HIS A 375 -1.01 -2.83 13.81
C HIS A 375 0.01 -3.95 13.54
N GLY A 376 -0.34 -4.99 12.77
CA GLY A 376 0.52 -6.16 12.54
C GLY A 376 0.08 -7.40 13.32
N PHE A 377 -0.93 -7.28 14.15
CA PHE A 377 -1.46 -8.35 14.99
C PHE A 377 -2.35 -9.32 14.20
N ASP A 378 -2.61 -10.50 14.77
CA ASP A 378 -3.55 -11.46 14.19
C ASP A 378 -4.97 -10.87 14.14
N PRO A 379 -5.55 -10.65 12.96
CA PRO A 379 -6.87 -10.00 12.84
C PRO A 379 -8.03 -10.87 13.33
N ARG A 380 -7.81 -12.16 13.56
CA ARG A 380 -8.80 -13.08 14.12
C ARG A 380 -8.91 -12.94 15.63
N ASN A 381 -7.79 -12.64 16.29
CA ASN A 381 -7.70 -12.45 17.73
C ASN A 381 -7.79 -10.98 18.14
N GLN A 382 -7.43 -10.04 17.25
CA GLN A 382 -7.46 -8.61 17.46
C GLN A 382 -8.42 -7.95 16.45
N PRO A 383 -9.73 -7.81 16.74
CA PRO A 383 -10.73 -7.27 15.81
C PRO A 383 -10.45 -5.85 15.33
N ASP A 384 -9.67 -5.06 16.09
CA ASP A 384 -9.23 -3.72 15.72
C ASP A 384 -8.34 -3.70 14.46
N MET A 385 -7.81 -4.86 14.06
CA MET A 385 -7.03 -5.00 12.82
C MET A 385 -7.90 -5.03 11.57
N LYS A 386 -9.21 -5.27 11.68
CA LYS A 386 -10.08 -5.29 10.50
C LYS A 386 -10.06 -3.97 9.77
N ALA A 387 -10.10 -4.06 8.47
CA ALA A 387 -10.03 -2.99 7.49
C ALA A 387 -11.41 -2.55 7.01
N SER A 388 -11.51 -1.34 6.46
CA SER A 388 -12.73 -0.83 5.82
C SER A 388 -12.87 -1.34 4.39
N PHE A 389 -14.13 -1.53 3.93
CA PHE A 389 -14.48 -1.82 2.55
C PHE A 389 -15.78 -1.12 2.18
N PHE A 390 -15.75 -0.31 1.10
CA PHE A 390 -16.88 0.39 0.49
C PHE A 390 -16.75 0.35 -1.02
N ALA A 391 -17.84 0.13 -1.74
CA ALA A 391 -17.81 0.16 -3.19
C ALA A 391 -19.16 0.60 -3.77
N ALA A 392 -19.15 1.43 -4.81
CA ALA A 392 -20.33 1.83 -5.55
C ALA A 392 -19.98 2.10 -7.01
N GLY A 393 -20.88 1.77 -7.93
CA GLY A 393 -20.65 2.00 -9.35
C GLY A 393 -21.69 1.34 -10.24
N PRO A 394 -21.49 1.44 -11.56
CA PRO A 394 -22.45 0.91 -12.54
C PRO A 394 -22.65 -0.60 -12.43
N ASP A 395 -21.61 -1.38 -12.00
CA ASP A 395 -21.65 -2.84 -11.95
C ASP A 395 -21.96 -3.40 -10.57
N ILE A 396 -22.07 -2.53 -9.56
CA ILE A 396 -22.24 -2.90 -8.16
C ILE A 396 -23.71 -2.74 -7.74
N VAL A 397 -24.26 -3.71 -6.99
CA VAL A 397 -25.61 -3.62 -6.43
C VAL A 397 -25.73 -2.45 -5.46
N ARG A 398 -26.97 -2.01 -5.18
CA ARG A 398 -27.21 -0.86 -4.29
C ARG A 398 -27.75 -1.29 -2.94
N GLY A 399 -27.29 -0.61 -1.89
CA GLY A 399 -27.81 -0.76 -0.53
C GLY A 399 -27.47 -2.10 0.12
N GLY A 400 -26.43 -2.80 -0.40
CA GLY A 400 -26.00 -4.09 0.12
C GLY A 400 -25.01 -3.97 1.28
N THR A 401 -24.97 -5.01 2.12
CA THR A 401 -23.92 -5.23 3.10
C THR A 401 -23.21 -6.54 2.80
N VAL A 402 -21.93 -6.60 3.15
CA VAL A 402 -21.10 -7.80 2.99
C VAL A 402 -20.70 -8.28 4.38
N ALA A 403 -20.84 -9.59 4.65
CA ALA A 403 -20.26 -10.20 5.83
C ALA A 403 -18.73 -10.05 5.83
N PRO A 404 -18.05 -10.14 6.98
CA PRO A 404 -16.60 -10.12 7.02
C PRO A 404 -15.99 -11.13 6.04
N PHE A 405 -15.00 -10.66 5.25
CA PHE A 405 -14.32 -11.47 4.26
C PHE A 405 -12.82 -11.17 4.24
N GLU A 406 -12.01 -12.11 3.79
CA GLU A 406 -10.57 -11.93 3.69
C GLU A 406 -10.19 -11.12 2.45
N ASN A 407 -9.21 -10.22 2.61
CA ASN A 407 -8.80 -9.25 1.61
C ASN A 407 -8.24 -9.86 0.32
N VAL A 408 -7.76 -11.12 0.33
CA VAL A 408 -7.36 -11.87 -0.88
C VAL A 408 -8.49 -11.97 -1.91
N ASN A 409 -9.76 -11.92 -1.46
CA ASN A 409 -10.94 -12.02 -2.32
C ASN A 409 -11.22 -10.75 -3.15
N LEU A 410 -10.56 -9.64 -2.82
CA LEU A 410 -10.75 -8.38 -3.54
C LEU A 410 -10.16 -8.45 -4.96
N TYR A 411 -9.00 -9.07 -5.14
CA TYR A 411 -8.33 -9.14 -6.44
C TYR A 411 -9.18 -9.80 -7.54
N PRO A 412 -9.71 -11.04 -7.37
CA PRO A 412 -10.55 -11.65 -8.40
C PRO A 412 -11.82 -10.84 -8.66
N TRP A 413 -12.38 -10.16 -7.66
CA TRP A 413 -13.53 -9.30 -7.80
C TRP A 413 -13.21 -8.03 -8.62
N LEU A 414 -12.08 -7.37 -8.36
CA LEU A 414 -11.62 -6.22 -9.15
C LEU A 414 -11.28 -6.62 -10.59
N ALA A 415 -10.64 -7.79 -10.78
CA ALA A 415 -10.36 -8.31 -12.11
C ALA A 415 -11.64 -8.54 -12.91
N HIS A 416 -12.69 -9.08 -12.28
CA HIS A 416 -14.01 -9.26 -12.90
C HIS A 416 -14.65 -7.92 -13.33
N LEU A 417 -14.63 -6.90 -12.45
CA LEU A 417 -15.14 -5.54 -12.78
C LEU A 417 -14.40 -4.91 -13.99
N LEU A 418 -13.16 -5.29 -14.22
CA LEU A 418 -12.35 -4.82 -15.35
C LEU A 418 -12.45 -5.73 -16.59
N GLY A 419 -13.15 -6.87 -16.50
CA GLY A 419 -13.20 -7.86 -17.57
C GLY A 419 -11.86 -8.52 -17.86
N LEU A 420 -10.99 -8.66 -16.83
CA LEU A 420 -9.68 -9.26 -16.92
C LEU A 420 -9.71 -10.73 -16.50
N ASN A 421 -8.81 -11.53 -17.08
CA ASN A 421 -8.63 -12.95 -16.75
C ASN A 421 -7.46 -13.10 -15.76
N PRO A 422 -7.72 -13.20 -14.44
CA PRO A 422 -6.67 -13.32 -13.45
C PRO A 422 -6.03 -14.70 -13.44
N PRO A 423 -4.74 -14.82 -13.08
CA PRO A 423 -4.15 -16.11 -12.76
C PRO A 423 -4.82 -16.69 -11.51
N LYS A 424 -4.53 -17.97 -11.21
CA LYS A 424 -4.95 -18.57 -9.93
C LYS A 424 -4.39 -17.78 -8.76
N THR A 425 -5.25 -17.47 -7.79
CA THR A 425 -4.93 -16.74 -6.56
C THR A 425 -5.44 -17.52 -5.33
N ASP A 426 -5.18 -17.01 -4.15
CA ASP A 426 -5.74 -17.55 -2.90
C ASP A 426 -7.19 -17.10 -2.68
N GLY A 427 -7.58 -15.99 -3.32
CA GLY A 427 -8.94 -15.46 -3.24
C GLY A 427 -9.90 -16.08 -4.24
N SER A 428 -11.20 -15.87 -4.00
CA SER A 428 -12.29 -16.35 -4.83
C SER A 428 -13.32 -15.25 -5.13
N LEU A 429 -13.70 -15.11 -6.41
CA LEU A 429 -14.77 -14.21 -6.82
C LEU A 429 -16.10 -14.53 -6.12
N ASN A 430 -16.37 -15.80 -5.84
CA ASN A 430 -17.62 -16.26 -5.24
C ASN A 430 -17.94 -15.56 -3.91
N VAL A 431 -16.93 -15.16 -3.14
CA VAL A 431 -17.09 -14.49 -1.84
C VAL A 431 -17.81 -13.15 -1.99
N LEU A 432 -17.52 -12.42 -3.06
CA LEU A 432 -18.09 -11.08 -3.33
C LEU A 432 -19.04 -11.05 -4.52
N SER A 433 -19.34 -12.18 -5.16
CA SER A 433 -20.19 -12.23 -6.36
C SER A 433 -21.59 -11.65 -6.15
N GLY A 434 -22.17 -11.83 -4.96
CA GLY A 434 -23.47 -11.24 -4.60
C GLY A 434 -23.51 -9.71 -4.54
N THR A 435 -22.35 -9.04 -4.63
CA THR A 435 -22.25 -7.58 -4.72
C THR A 435 -22.26 -7.06 -6.14
N LEU A 436 -22.15 -7.94 -7.12
CA LEU A 436 -22.14 -7.63 -8.54
C LEU A 436 -23.55 -7.74 -9.14
N LYS A 437 -23.90 -6.85 -10.07
CA LYS A 437 -25.21 -6.89 -10.74
C LYS A 437 -25.42 -8.09 -11.64
N ASP A 438 -24.33 -8.61 -12.19
CA ASP A 438 -24.32 -9.83 -13.01
C ASP A 438 -24.18 -11.11 -12.18
N GLY A 439 -24.04 -10.99 -10.84
CA GLY A 439 -23.85 -12.12 -9.94
C GLY A 439 -22.48 -12.80 -10.10
N GLY A 440 -21.52 -12.16 -10.77
CA GLY A 440 -20.19 -12.72 -11.05
C GLY A 440 -20.20 -13.71 -12.22
N ALA A 441 -21.15 -13.60 -13.13
CA ALA A 441 -21.17 -14.39 -14.37
C ALA A 441 -19.90 -14.08 -15.19
N GLU A 442 -19.31 -15.12 -15.79
CA GLU A 442 -18.20 -14.90 -16.72
C GLU A 442 -18.65 -13.98 -17.86
N PRO A 443 -17.81 -13.00 -18.28
CA PRO A 443 -18.14 -12.16 -19.41
C PRO A 443 -18.40 -13.04 -20.66
N ALA A 444 -19.46 -12.72 -21.38
CA ALA A 444 -19.75 -13.43 -22.63
C ALA A 444 -18.54 -13.33 -23.58
N PRO A 445 -18.18 -14.41 -24.31
CA PRO A 445 -16.99 -14.49 -25.16
C PRO A 445 -17.02 -13.47 -26.32
#